data_5db0a2dcd0e2d65bd4b7dac22e48719d
#
_entry.id   5db0a2dcd0e2d65bd4b7dac22e48719d
#
_cell.length_a   1.000
_cell.length_b   1.000
_cell.length_c   1.000
_cell.angle_alpha   90.00
_cell.angle_beta   90.00
_cell.angle_gamma   90.00
#
_symmetry.space_group_name_H-M   'P 1'
#
loop_
_entity.id
_entity.type
_entity.pdbx_description
1 polymer ?
#
loop_
_entity_poly.entity_id
_entity_poly.type
_entity_poly.pdbx_seq_one_letter_code
_entity_poly.pdbx_strand_id
1 'polypeptide(L)'
;LPGEEIIHVLPQEYKVDGQGEIKEPIGMFGGRLEANFHVVVGQVSSIKNIARCVKSSGIDFHGITLEPLASADAVLSFEEKEAGVALVDIGGGTTDLAIFKDGIIRHTSVIPFGGNVITDDIKEFCSIIEKQAELLKVKFGSAWPGENRENEIVSIPGLRGRDPKEITLKNLSKIIHARVSEIIEQVYLEIKNYGHEEQKKKLIAGIVLTGGGSQLKHLKQLVEYITGMDTRLGSPNEHLAGNNLIEISNPTYATAVGLVMNARDNYVNDDEQLESEGDDENEPVEPEGDGGVTKQKSIFEKFTEKLKKFLEDAEK
;
A
#
# COMPACT_ATOMS: atom_id res chain seq x y z
N LEU A 1 -11.16 -11.50 -15.87
CA LEU A 1 -12.49 -11.06 -16.34
C LEU A 1 -12.30 -10.10 -17.54
N PRO A 2 -13.26 -9.99 -18.46
CA PRO A 2 -13.12 -9.05 -19.58
C PRO A 2 -12.89 -7.64 -19.11
N GLY A 3 -11.81 -7.00 -19.57
CA GLY A 3 -11.43 -5.63 -19.18
C GLY A 3 -10.53 -5.53 -17.95
N GLU A 4 -10.06 -6.63 -17.41
CA GLU A 4 -9.06 -6.68 -16.34
C GLU A 4 -7.72 -7.19 -16.87
N GLU A 5 -6.64 -6.76 -16.24
CA GLU A 5 -5.27 -7.16 -16.53
C GLU A 5 -4.57 -7.56 -15.22
N ILE A 6 -3.72 -8.57 -15.28
CA ILE A 6 -2.93 -9.01 -14.13
C ILE A 6 -1.80 -8.00 -13.91
N ILE A 7 -1.77 -7.39 -12.72
CA ILE A 7 -0.73 -6.45 -12.29
C ILE A 7 0.40 -7.22 -11.60
N HIS A 8 0.07 -8.06 -10.62
CA HIS A 8 1.04 -8.84 -9.85
C HIS A 8 0.61 -10.29 -9.70
N VAL A 9 1.59 -11.19 -9.70
CA VAL A 9 1.46 -12.60 -9.34
C VAL A 9 2.45 -12.87 -8.22
N LEU A 10 1.95 -12.98 -7.00
CA LEU A 10 2.76 -13.03 -5.78
C LEU A 10 2.71 -14.43 -5.18
N PRO A 11 3.84 -15.17 -5.13
CA PRO A 11 3.87 -16.52 -4.58
C PRO A 11 3.50 -16.52 -3.09
N GLN A 12 2.71 -17.49 -2.68
CA GLN A 12 2.24 -17.66 -1.30
C GLN A 12 2.84 -18.88 -0.61
N GLU A 13 2.88 -19.99 -1.31
CA GLU A 13 3.37 -21.25 -0.79
C GLU A 13 3.75 -22.16 -1.94
N TYR A 14 4.84 -22.89 -1.76
CA TYR A 14 5.22 -23.98 -2.64
C TYR A 14 5.14 -25.31 -1.87
N LYS A 15 4.78 -26.38 -2.60
CA LYS A 15 4.80 -27.75 -2.08
C LYS A 15 5.54 -28.65 -3.08
N VAL A 16 6.48 -29.43 -2.58
CA VAL A 16 7.22 -30.41 -3.38
C VAL A 16 6.88 -31.80 -2.85
N ASP A 17 6.32 -32.66 -3.69
CA ASP A 17 5.85 -34.01 -3.34
C ASP A 17 4.95 -34.07 -2.09
N GLY A 18 4.10 -33.04 -1.91
CA GLY A 18 3.19 -32.91 -0.78
C GLY A 18 3.80 -32.29 0.49
N GLN A 19 5.11 -32.03 0.53
CA GLN A 19 5.75 -31.28 1.60
C GLN A 19 5.51 -29.79 1.38
N GLY A 20 4.75 -29.13 2.25
CA GLY A 20 4.43 -27.70 2.23
C GLY A 20 5.42 -26.80 3.01
N GLU A 21 5.04 -25.54 3.17
CA GLU A 21 5.82 -24.50 3.88
C GLU A 21 7.20 -24.23 3.24
N ILE A 22 7.33 -24.47 1.93
CA ILE A 22 8.55 -24.21 1.18
C ILE A 22 8.49 -22.78 0.63
N LYS A 23 9.45 -21.94 0.99
CA LYS A 23 9.57 -20.54 0.51
C LYS A 23 10.28 -20.51 -0.86
N GLU A 24 11.32 -21.31 -1.04
CA GLU A 24 12.14 -21.33 -2.26
C GLU A 24 12.32 -22.78 -2.74
N PRO A 25 11.67 -23.20 -3.83
CA PRO A 25 11.74 -24.57 -4.34
C PRO A 25 12.92 -24.80 -5.30
N ILE A 26 13.68 -23.75 -5.66
CA ILE A 26 14.80 -23.86 -6.62
C ILE A 26 15.89 -24.78 -6.03
N GLY A 27 16.34 -25.73 -6.82
CA GLY A 27 17.35 -26.71 -6.40
C GLY A 27 16.82 -27.91 -5.61
N MET A 28 15.51 -27.96 -5.31
CA MET A 28 14.91 -29.13 -4.65
C MET A 28 14.61 -30.22 -5.66
N PHE A 29 14.91 -31.47 -5.27
CA PHE A 29 14.50 -32.65 -6.04
C PHE A 29 13.06 -33.03 -5.68
N GLY A 30 12.24 -33.30 -6.70
CA GLY A 30 10.88 -33.77 -6.53
C GLY A 30 10.20 -34.12 -7.85
N GLY A 31 9.13 -34.89 -7.78
CA GLY A 31 8.33 -35.29 -8.94
C GLY A 31 7.15 -34.38 -9.19
N ARG A 32 6.69 -33.62 -8.17
CA ARG A 32 5.50 -32.76 -8.24
C ARG A 32 5.72 -31.45 -7.49
N LEU A 33 5.58 -30.34 -8.22
CA LEU A 33 5.58 -28.99 -7.65
C LEU A 33 4.14 -28.43 -7.70
N GLU A 34 3.65 -27.97 -6.55
CA GLU A 34 2.41 -27.22 -6.42
C GLU A 34 2.75 -25.80 -5.91
N ALA A 35 2.08 -24.79 -6.42
CA ALA A 35 2.26 -23.42 -6.00
C ALA A 35 0.92 -22.69 -5.85
N ASN A 36 0.79 -21.93 -4.78
CA ASN A 36 -0.32 -21.00 -4.56
C ASN A 36 0.15 -19.57 -4.80
N PHE A 37 -0.68 -18.79 -5.50
CA PHE A 37 -0.36 -17.40 -5.82
C PHE A 37 -1.48 -16.46 -5.35
N HIS A 38 -1.08 -15.30 -4.88
CA HIS A 38 -1.97 -14.14 -4.74
C HIS A 38 -1.89 -13.34 -6.04
N VAL A 39 -3.00 -13.29 -6.79
CA VAL A 39 -3.05 -12.61 -8.09
C VAL A 39 -3.78 -11.28 -7.92
N VAL A 40 -3.11 -10.20 -8.27
CA VAL A 40 -3.67 -8.84 -8.25
C VAL A 40 -4.07 -8.46 -9.66
N VAL A 41 -5.33 -8.11 -9.85
CA VAL A 41 -5.88 -7.67 -11.13
C VAL A 41 -6.32 -6.21 -11.05
N GLY A 42 -6.18 -5.49 -12.15
CA GLY A 42 -6.64 -4.11 -12.27
C GLY A 42 -7.40 -3.87 -13.57
N GLN A 43 -8.25 -2.87 -13.56
CA GLN A 43 -8.97 -2.48 -14.77
C GLN A 43 -8.02 -1.92 -15.83
N VAL A 44 -8.03 -2.47 -17.02
CA VAL A 44 -7.21 -2.04 -18.18
C VAL A 44 -7.37 -0.54 -18.46
N SER A 45 -8.58 0.00 -18.33
CA SER A 45 -8.85 1.42 -18.52
C SER A 45 -8.10 2.31 -17.53
N SER A 46 -8.06 1.92 -16.25
CA SER A 46 -7.35 2.64 -15.19
C SER A 46 -5.84 2.59 -15.40
N ILE A 47 -5.30 1.41 -15.70
CA ILE A 47 -3.88 1.21 -16.00
C ILE A 47 -3.44 2.07 -17.19
N LYS A 48 -4.20 2.04 -18.31
CA LYS A 48 -3.92 2.83 -19.49
C LYS A 48 -4.01 4.34 -19.24
N ASN A 49 -4.95 4.78 -18.37
CA ASN A 49 -5.07 6.19 -18.01
C ASN A 49 -3.85 6.66 -17.21
N ILE A 50 -3.38 5.88 -16.23
CA ILE A 50 -2.16 6.18 -15.46
C ILE A 50 -0.95 6.28 -16.42
N ALA A 51 -0.74 5.26 -17.26
CA ALA A 51 0.36 5.24 -18.23
C ALA A 51 0.30 6.43 -19.18
N ARG A 52 -0.90 6.84 -19.63
CA ARG A 52 -1.12 8.01 -20.48
C ARG A 52 -0.76 9.31 -19.75
N CYS A 53 -1.15 9.46 -18.48
CA CYS A 53 -0.81 10.64 -17.68
C CYS A 53 0.69 10.80 -17.53
N VAL A 54 1.42 9.71 -17.20
CA VAL A 54 2.88 9.72 -17.08
C VAL A 54 3.54 10.13 -18.39
N LYS A 55 3.18 9.48 -19.52
CA LYS A 55 3.71 9.79 -20.85
C LYS A 55 3.39 11.23 -21.29
N SER A 56 2.20 11.73 -20.95
CA SER A 56 1.80 13.11 -21.28
C SER A 56 2.60 14.16 -20.51
N SER A 57 3.20 13.79 -19.38
CA SER A 57 4.12 14.62 -18.59
C SER A 57 5.56 14.60 -19.13
N GLY A 58 5.82 13.89 -20.24
CA GLY A 58 7.17 13.76 -20.82
C GLY A 58 8.08 12.81 -20.07
N ILE A 59 7.52 11.88 -19.28
CA ILE A 59 8.25 10.88 -18.50
C ILE A 59 7.96 9.51 -19.09
N ASP A 60 8.98 8.65 -19.18
CA ASP A 60 8.80 7.27 -19.61
C ASP A 60 8.08 6.45 -18.56
N PHE A 61 7.13 5.64 -19.01
CA PHE A 61 6.40 4.72 -18.17
C PHE A 61 7.11 3.37 -18.16
N HIS A 62 7.65 2.99 -17.00
CA HIS A 62 8.40 1.75 -16.84
C HIS A 62 7.49 0.59 -16.40
N GLY A 63 6.62 0.83 -15.42
CA GLY A 63 5.74 -0.21 -14.88
C GLY A 63 4.70 0.33 -13.92
N ILE A 64 3.92 -0.57 -13.34
CA ILE A 64 2.90 -0.27 -12.34
C ILE A 64 3.11 -1.18 -11.12
N THR A 65 2.97 -0.59 -9.95
CA THR A 65 3.08 -1.28 -8.66
C THR A 65 1.83 -1.01 -7.84
N LEU A 66 1.33 -2.03 -7.15
CA LEU A 66 0.22 -1.88 -6.22
C LEU A 66 0.64 -0.97 -5.06
N GLU A 67 -0.18 0.04 -4.75
CA GLU A 67 0.10 1.05 -3.73
C GLU A 67 0.53 0.46 -2.38
N PRO A 68 -0.21 -0.50 -1.76
CA PRO A 68 0.18 -1.08 -0.48
C PRO A 68 1.53 -1.81 -0.48
N LEU A 69 1.98 -2.33 -1.63
CA LEU A 69 3.32 -2.93 -1.75
C LEU A 69 4.39 -1.86 -1.64
N ALA A 70 4.25 -0.77 -2.40
CA ALA A 70 5.18 0.34 -2.33
C ALA A 70 5.22 0.97 -0.92
N SER A 71 4.06 1.27 -0.34
CA SER A 71 3.97 1.82 1.02
C SER A 71 4.61 0.89 2.06
N ALA A 72 4.44 -0.44 1.91
CA ALA A 72 5.04 -1.42 2.80
C ALA A 72 6.58 -1.44 2.75
N ASP A 73 7.17 -1.24 1.57
CA ASP A 73 8.62 -1.20 1.42
C ASP A 73 9.21 0.05 2.07
N ALA A 74 8.45 1.14 2.13
CA ALA A 74 8.89 2.39 2.76
C ALA A 74 8.75 2.42 4.29
N VAL A 75 7.76 1.70 4.87
CA VAL A 75 7.37 1.92 6.28
C VAL A 75 7.40 0.68 7.17
N LEU A 76 7.53 -0.53 6.59
CA LEU A 76 7.60 -1.77 7.36
C LEU A 76 9.01 -2.33 7.41
N SER A 77 9.43 -2.78 8.60
CA SER A 77 10.67 -3.53 8.71
C SER A 77 10.48 -5.00 8.26
N PHE A 78 11.62 -5.66 8.01
CA PHE A 78 11.61 -7.09 7.67
C PHE A 78 10.99 -7.93 8.81
N GLU A 79 11.32 -7.61 10.06
CA GLU A 79 10.84 -8.31 11.25
C GLU A 79 9.33 -8.17 11.41
N GLU A 80 8.76 -7.01 11.11
CA GLU A 80 7.31 -6.81 11.13
C GLU A 80 6.60 -7.64 10.06
N LYS A 81 7.14 -7.64 8.82
CA LYS A 81 6.62 -8.47 7.73
C LYS A 81 6.68 -9.96 8.09
N GLU A 82 7.74 -10.42 8.75
CA GLU A 82 7.91 -11.79 9.20
C GLU A 82 6.98 -12.13 10.38
N ALA A 83 6.91 -11.29 11.40
CA ALA A 83 6.09 -11.51 12.58
C ALA A 83 4.58 -11.45 12.32
N GLY A 84 4.19 -10.79 11.26
CA GLY A 84 2.79 -10.55 10.87
C GLY A 84 2.28 -9.18 11.28
N VAL A 85 1.91 -8.38 10.28
CA VAL A 85 1.49 -6.98 10.41
C VAL A 85 0.38 -6.65 9.43
N ALA A 86 -0.54 -5.78 9.83
CA ALA A 86 -1.51 -5.14 8.96
C ALA A 86 -1.04 -3.71 8.68
N LEU A 87 -0.69 -3.42 7.43
CA LEU A 87 -0.45 -2.05 6.96
C LEU A 87 -1.78 -1.45 6.54
N VAL A 88 -2.10 -0.27 7.07
CA VAL A 88 -3.30 0.50 6.75
C VAL A 88 -2.89 1.86 6.24
N ASP A 89 -3.02 2.08 4.94
CA ASP A 89 -2.74 3.35 4.28
C ASP A 89 -4.06 4.14 4.14
N ILE A 90 -4.19 5.23 4.90
CA ILE A 90 -5.39 6.07 4.89
C ILE A 90 -5.13 7.27 3.98
N GLY A 91 -5.55 7.14 2.74
CA GLY A 91 -5.48 8.18 1.72
C GLY A 91 -6.61 9.21 1.81
N GLY A 92 -6.77 9.98 0.75
CA GLY A 92 -7.89 10.92 0.61
C GLY A 92 -9.19 10.21 0.23
N GLY A 93 -9.16 9.36 -0.80
CA GLY A 93 -10.34 8.67 -1.35
C GLY A 93 -10.54 7.26 -0.82
N THR A 94 -9.48 6.56 -0.53
CA THR A 94 -9.45 5.14 -0.13
C THR A 94 -8.69 4.94 1.17
N THR A 95 -8.93 3.81 1.79
CA THR A 95 -8.08 3.21 2.82
C THR A 95 -7.68 1.83 2.34
N ASP A 96 -6.39 1.65 2.13
CA ASP A 96 -5.81 0.45 1.58
C ASP A 96 -5.22 -0.42 2.70
N LEU A 97 -5.62 -1.69 2.74
CA LEU A 97 -5.14 -2.67 3.70
C LEU A 97 -4.25 -3.69 3.00
N ALA A 98 -3.08 -3.94 3.56
CA ALA A 98 -2.23 -5.08 3.19
C ALA A 98 -1.78 -5.84 4.44
N ILE A 99 -1.94 -7.15 4.44
CA ILE A 99 -1.49 -8.01 5.53
C ILE A 99 -0.27 -8.79 5.08
N PHE A 100 0.80 -8.66 5.85
CA PHE A 100 2.04 -9.41 5.66
C PHE A 100 2.19 -10.44 6.77
N LYS A 101 2.73 -11.61 6.43
CA LYS A 101 3.09 -12.68 7.36
C LYS A 101 4.13 -13.58 6.71
N ASP A 102 5.12 -14.01 7.51
CA ASP A 102 6.24 -14.85 7.04
C ASP A 102 7.07 -14.17 5.93
N GLY A 103 7.13 -12.82 5.94
CA GLY A 103 7.86 -12.00 4.98
C GLY A 103 7.11 -11.71 3.67
N ILE A 104 5.92 -12.27 3.45
CA ILE A 104 5.16 -12.12 2.20
C ILE A 104 3.77 -11.53 2.44
N ILE A 105 3.22 -10.91 1.40
CA ILE A 105 1.85 -10.39 1.44
C ILE A 105 0.85 -11.54 1.37
N ARG A 106 -0.10 -11.56 2.29
CA ARG A 106 -1.12 -12.62 2.42
C ARG A 106 -2.52 -12.18 2.02
N HIS A 107 -2.83 -10.91 2.21
CA HIS A 107 -4.15 -10.36 1.92
C HIS A 107 -4.06 -8.89 1.54
N THR A 108 -4.90 -8.46 0.62
CA THR A 108 -5.08 -7.05 0.27
C THR A 108 -6.56 -6.73 0.18
N SER A 109 -6.94 -5.55 0.65
CA SER A 109 -8.30 -5.04 0.51
C SER A 109 -8.28 -3.52 0.34
N VAL A 110 -9.27 -3.01 -0.38
CA VAL A 110 -9.45 -1.57 -0.60
C VAL A 110 -10.81 -1.15 -0.05
N ILE A 111 -10.80 -0.25 0.90
CA ILE A 111 -11.99 0.34 1.50
C ILE A 111 -12.24 1.68 0.80
N PRO A 112 -13.40 1.91 0.16
CA PRO A 112 -13.65 3.09 -0.67
C PRO A 112 -13.98 4.35 0.15
N PHE A 113 -13.36 4.49 1.31
CA PHE A 113 -13.46 5.63 2.21
C PHE A 113 -12.08 6.04 2.70
N GLY A 114 -11.85 7.36 2.78
CA GLY A 114 -10.60 7.95 3.26
C GLY A 114 -10.86 9.33 3.88
N GLY A 115 -9.86 10.21 3.86
CA GLY A 115 -9.94 11.53 4.46
C GLY A 115 -11.02 12.45 3.87
N ASN A 116 -11.41 12.25 2.61
CA ASN A 116 -12.38 13.12 1.93
C ASN A 116 -13.79 12.98 2.49
N VAL A 117 -14.24 11.77 2.82
CA VAL A 117 -15.57 11.58 3.43
C VAL A 117 -15.66 12.24 4.80
N ILE A 118 -14.55 12.31 5.56
CA ILE A 118 -14.50 13.07 6.83
C ILE A 118 -14.69 14.56 6.56
N THR A 119 -14.05 15.08 5.50
CA THR A 119 -14.20 16.48 5.08
C THR A 119 -15.61 16.78 4.64
N ASP A 120 -16.26 15.90 3.91
CA ASP A 120 -17.65 16.03 3.47
C ASP A 120 -18.60 16.03 4.67
N ASP A 121 -18.42 15.17 5.66
CA ASP A 121 -19.21 15.18 6.88
C ASP A 121 -19.08 16.51 7.64
N ILE A 122 -17.84 17.02 7.81
CA ILE A 122 -17.61 18.32 8.45
C ILE A 122 -18.28 19.45 7.66
N LYS A 123 -18.15 19.43 6.34
CA LYS A 123 -18.78 20.41 5.43
C LYS A 123 -20.28 20.43 5.58
N GLU A 124 -20.90 19.26 5.64
CA GLU A 124 -22.36 19.12 5.75
C GLU A 124 -22.87 19.55 7.12
N PHE A 125 -22.31 19.00 8.21
CA PHE A 125 -22.72 19.33 9.57
C PHE A 125 -22.52 20.81 9.93
N CYS A 126 -21.37 21.38 9.51
CA CYS A 126 -21.08 22.80 9.78
C CYS A 126 -21.72 23.73 8.73
N SER A 127 -22.27 23.20 7.63
CA SER A 127 -22.77 23.97 6.47
C SER A 127 -21.75 25.02 6.01
N ILE A 128 -20.54 24.59 5.71
CA ILE A 128 -19.39 25.40 5.25
C ILE A 128 -18.87 24.89 3.90
N ILE A 129 -17.93 25.59 3.29
CA ILE A 129 -17.31 25.15 2.06
C ILE A 129 -16.24 24.08 2.34
N GLU A 130 -16.00 23.20 1.37
CA GLU A 130 -15.05 22.09 1.45
C GLU A 130 -13.66 22.51 1.93
N LYS A 131 -13.12 23.61 1.36
CA LYS A 131 -11.81 24.13 1.75
C LYS A 131 -11.74 24.51 3.24
N GLN A 132 -12.82 25.03 3.81
CA GLN A 132 -12.88 25.33 5.25
C GLN A 132 -13.00 24.07 6.09
N ALA A 133 -13.77 23.09 5.63
CA ALA A 133 -13.91 21.80 6.30
C ALA A 133 -12.57 21.04 6.34
N GLU A 134 -11.83 21.02 5.23
CA GLU A 134 -10.49 20.43 5.16
C GLU A 134 -9.50 21.14 6.10
N LEU A 135 -9.51 22.46 6.13
CA LEU A 135 -8.68 23.23 7.08
C LEU A 135 -9.01 22.92 8.55
N LEU A 136 -10.31 22.75 8.88
CA LEU A 136 -10.73 22.34 10.22
C LEU A 136 -10.21 20.95 10.56
N LYS A 137 -10.39 20.00 9.66
CA LYS A 137 -9.90 18.61 9.83
C LYS A 137 -8.41 18.57 10.09
N VAL A 138 -7.61 19.21 9.22
CA VAL A 138 -6.14 19.17 9.29
C VAL A 138 -5.59 19.90 10.52
N LYS A 139 -6.13 21.08 10.86
CA LYS A 139 -5.59 21.91 11.95
C LYS A 139 -6.10 21.49 13.32
N PHE A 140 -7.37 21.13 13.43
CA PHE A 140 -8.07 20.96 14.70
C PHE A 140 -8.72 19.58 14.87
N GLY A 141 -8.65 18.73 13.82
CA GLY A 141 -9.26 17.41 13.84
C GLY A 141 -8.65 16.50 14.91
N SER A 142 -9.51 15.75 15.57
CA SER A 142 -9.15 14.71 16.53
C SER A 142 -10.13 13.55 16.41
N ALA A 143 -9.61 12.34 16.42
CA ALA A 143 -10.42 11.12 16.38
C ALA A 143 -11.06 10.78 17.75
N TRP A 144 -10.66 11.49 18.83
CA TRP A 144 -11.11 11.19 20.19
C TRP A 144 -11.76 12.39 20.86
N PRO A 145 -13.13 12.42 20.97
CA PRO A 145 -13.82 13.57 21.54
C PRO A 145 -13.50 13.86 23.00
N GLY A 146 -13.13 12.84 23.78
CA GLY A 146 -12.80 12.96 25.20
C GLY A 146 -11.52 13.79 25.51
N GLU A 147 -10.63 13.92 24.55
CA GLU A 147 -9.38 14.69 24.68
C GLU A 147 -9.59 16.19 24.41
N ASN A 148 -10.76 16.62 23.94
CA ASN A 148 -11.03 18.01 23.64
C ASN A 148 -11.86 18.66 24.76
N ARG A 149 -11.41 19.83 25.20
CA ARG A 149 -12.13 20.61 26.22
C ARG A 149 -13.40 21.21 25.64
N GLU A 150 -14.45 21.29 26.47
CA GLU A 150 -15.76 21.81 26.04
C GLU A 150 -15.71 23.29 25.65
N ASN A 151 -14.77 24.06 26.21
CA ASN A 151 -14.68 25.50 26.05
C ASN A 151 -13.81 25.95 24.86
N GLU A 152 -13.21 24.99 24.11
CA GLU A 152 -12.38 25.32 22.96
C GLU A 152 -13.27 25.48 21.71
N ILE A 153 -13.35 26.71 21.20
CA ILE A 153 -14.17 27.08 20.05
C ILE A 153 -13.28 27.54 18.91
N VAL A 154 -13.61 27.09 17.70
CA VAL A 154 -13.00 27.58 16.45
C VAL A 154 -14.02 28.41 15.71
N SER A 155 -13.63 29.64 15.35
CA SER A 155 -14.44 30.52 14.51
C SER A 155 -14.08 30.32 13.04
N ILE A 156 -15.10 30.07 12.23
CA ILE A 156 -14.99 29.84 10.79
C ILE A 156 -15.46 31.08 10.07
N PRO A 157 -14.61 31.71 9.25
CA PRO A 157 -15.00 32.93 8.54
C PRO A 157 -16.25 32.73 7.68
N GLY A 158 -17.21 33.62 7.80
CA GLY A 158 -18.40 33.63 6.97
C GLY A 158 -18.09 33.96 5.49
N LEU A 159 -18.96 33.50 4.58
CA LEU A 159 -18.89 33.90 3.17
C LEU A 159 -19.44 35.30 3.01
N ARG A 160 -18.77 36.12 2.18
CA ARG A 160 -19.16 37.49 1.78
C ARG A 160 -20.28 38.14 2.64
N GLY A 161 -19.93 38.83 3.72
CA GLY A 161 -20.86 39.61 4.55
C GLY A 161 -21.77 38.76 5.46
N ARG A 162 -21.52 37.46 5.60
CA ARG A 162 -22.18 36.61 6.60
C ARG A 162 -21.35 36.58 7.89
N ASP A 163 -22.03 36.43 8.99
CA ASP A 163 -21.40 36.26 10.29
C ASP A 163 -20.53 34.98 10.32
N PRO A 164 -19.43 34.99 11.09
CA PRO A 164 -18.63 33.81 11.34
C PRO A 164 -19.48 32.70 11.98
N LYS A 165 -19.19 31.45 11.64
CA LYS A 165 -19.76 30.29 12.33
C LYS A 165 -18.79 29.81 13.39
N GLU A 166 -19.30 29.30 14.47
CA GLU A 166 -18.52 28.75 15.57
C GLU A 166 -18.80 27.26 15.76
N ILE A 167 -17.76 26.49 16.00
CA ILE A 167 -17.87 25.07 16.37
C ILE A 167 -16.92 24.78 17.54
N THR A 168 -17.41 24.03 18.52
CA THR A 168 -16.52 23.53 19.59
C THR A 168 -15.65 22.41 19.05
N LEU A 169 -14.40 22.32 19.51
CA LEU A 169 -13.49 21.22 19.13
C LEU A 169 -14.08 19.86 19.49
N LYS A 170 -14.80 19.77 20.59
CA LYS A 170 -15.50 18.55 21.00
C LYS A 170 -16.56 18.11 19.99
N ASN A 171 -17.35 19.04 19.43
CA ASN A 171 -18.34 18.68 18.40
C ASN A 171 -17.66 18.34 17.07
N LEU A 172 -16.64 19.06 16.65
CA LEU A 172 -15.82 18.71 15.49
C LEU A 172 -15.27 17.29 15.64
N SER A 173 -14.72 16.98 16.81
CA SER A 173 -14.16 15.65 17.08
C SER A 173 -15.23 14.55 17.11
N LYS A 174 -16.47 14.83 17.53
CA LYS A 174 -17.57 13.85 17.44
C LYS A 174 -17.93 13.50 16.00
N ILE A 175 -17.96 14.49 15.10
CA ILE A 175 -18.22 14.28 13.68
C ILE A 175 -17.12 13.37 13.10
N ILE A 176 -15.86 13.74 13.35
CA ILE A 176 -14.67 12.99 12.87
C ILE A 176 -14.66 11.59 13.44
N HIS A 177 -14.87 11.43 14.74
CA HIS A 177 -14.89 10.15 15.45
C HIS A 177 -15.89 9.16 14.84
N ALA A 178 -17.12 9.62 14.53
CA ALA A 178 -18.14 8.76 13.95
C ALA A 178 -17.69 8.15 12.61
N ARG A 179 -17.16 8.98 11.72
CA ARG A 179 -16.69 8.52 10.40
C ARG A 179 -15.43 7.67 10.48
N VAL A 180 -14.48 8.09 11.28
CA VAL A 180 -13.23 7.33 11.46
C VAL A 180 -13.49 5.97 12.09
N SER A 181 -14.38 5.89 13.07
CA SER A 181 -14.79 4.60 13.67
C SER A 181 -15.35 3.65 12.61
N GLU A 182 -16.24 4.14 11.73
CA GLU A 182 -16.78 3.33 10.63
C GLU A 182 -15.67 2.80 9.69
N ILE A 183 -14.71 3.66 9.32
CA ILE A 183 -13.57 3.24 8.48
C ILE A 183 -12.76 2.15 9.19
N ILE A 184 -12.41 2.36 10.46
CA ILE A 184 -11.57 1.42 11.22
C ILE A 184 -12.33 0.10 11.51
N GLU A 185 -13.63 0.13 11.73
CA GLU A 185 -14.45 -1.07 11.85
C GLU A 185 -14.44 -1.90 10.58
N GLN A 186 -14.46 -1.27 9.39
CA GLN A 186 -14.32 -1.98 8.11
C GLN A 186 -12.91 -2.57 7.93
N VAL A 187 -11.86 -1.81 8.27
CA VAL A 187 -10.48 -2.33 8.30
C VAL A 187 -10.40 -3.56 9.22
N TYR A 188 -10.96 -3.47 10.42
CA TYR A 188 -10.93 -4.56 11.38
C TYR A 188 -11.73 -5.79 10.92
N LEU A 189 -12.82 -5.58 10.21
CA LEU A 189 -13.59 -6.66 9.60
C LEU A 189 -12.74 -7.42 8.57
N GLU A 190 -11.99 -6.71 7.73
CA GLU A 190 -11.07 -7.34 6.77
C GLU A 190 -9.94 -8.11 7.45
N ILE A 191 -9.38 -7.58 8.55
CA ILE A 191 -8.38 -8.27 9.36
C ILE A 191 -8.97 -9.55 9.97
N LYS A 192 -10.23 -9.51 10.43
CA LYS A 192 -10.94 -10.71 10.93
C LYS A 192 -11.21 -11.72 9.83
N ASN A 193 -11.61 -11.26 8.65
CA ASN A 193 -11.85 -12.12 7.48
C ASN A 193 -10.59 -12.86 7.05
N TYR A 194 -9.42 -12.23 7.18
CA TYR A 194 -8.14 -12.92 7.00
C TYR A 194 -7.92 -14.03 8.04
N GLY A 195 -8.53 -13.93 9.22
CA GLY A 195 -8.49 -14.94 10.28
C GLY A 195 -7.34 -14.73 11.29
N HIS A 196 -6.99 -13.49 11.61
CA HIS A 196 -5.92 -13.16 12.56
C HIS A 196 -6.12 -13.75 13.97
N GLU A 197 -7.33 -14.17 14.33
CA GLU A 197 -7.65 -14.84 15.59
C GLU A 197 -7.10 -16.29 15.64
N GLU A 198 -6.87 -16.89 14.47
CA GLU A 198 -6.18 -18.19 14.38
C GLU A 198 -4.70 -18.04 14.77
N GLN A 199 -4.19 -18.95 15.59
CA GLN A 199 -2.82 -18.86 16.11
C GLN A 199 -1.76 -18.76 14.99
N LYS A 200 -1.95 -19.49 13.88
CA LYS A 200 -1.04 -19.46 12.71
C LYS A 200 -1.08 -18.16 11.94
N LYS A 201 -2.20 -17.42 11.96
CA LYS A 201 -2.42 -16.17 11.23
C LYS A 201 -2.32 -14.93 12.12
N LYS A 202 -1.91 -15.09 13.38
CA LYS A 202 -1.82 -13.99 14.34
C LYS A 202 -0.83 -12.94 13.85
N LEU A 203 -1.27 -11.67 13.87
CA LEU A 203 -0.46 -10.50 13.53
C LEU A 203 0.22 -9.96 14.78
N ILE A 204 1.44 -10.43 15.04
CA ILE A 204 2.17 -10.12 16.29
C ILE A 204 2.63 -8.65 16.30
N ALA A 205 3.02 -8.11 15.13
CA ALA A 205 3.42 -6.73 15.01
C ALA A 205 2.23 -5.73 14.94
N GLY A 206 0.98 -6.24 15.00
CA GLY A 206 -0.21 -5.41 15.10
C GLY A 206 -0.53 -4.65 13.83
N ILE A 207 -0.85 -3.35 13.97
CA ILE A 207 -1.27 -2.46 12.90
C ILE A 207 -0.26 -1.32 12.70
N VAL A 208 0.11 -1.05 11.46
CA VAL A 208 0.90 0.12 11.08
C VAL A 208 0.02 1.04 10.23
N LEU A 209 -0.16 2.28 10.71
CA LEU A 209 -0.94 3.31 10.03
C LEU A 209 -0.03 4.19 9.21
N THR A 210 -0.32 4.42 7.95
CA THR A 210 0.38 5.35 7.06
C THR A 210 -0.59 6.18 6.23
N GLY A 211 -0.08 6.98 5.30
CA GLY A 211 -0.90 7.91 4.51
C GLY A 211 -1.25 9.21 5.23
N GLY A 212 -1.83 10.14 4.47
CA GLY A 212 -2.17 11.46 4.99
C GLY A 212 -3.18 11.45 6.15
N GLY A 213 -4.15 10.52 6.10
CA GLY A 213 -5.18 10.36 7.12
C GLY A 213 -4.64 9.83 8.45
N SER A 214 -3.52 9.11 8.44
CA SER A 214 -2.90 8.57 9.67
C SER A 214 -2.42 9.66 10.64
N GLN A 215 -2.24 10.89 10.16
CA GLN A 215 -1.80 12.03 10.96
C GLN A 215 -2.90 12.67 11.80
N LEU A 216 -4.16 12.17 11.69
CA LEU A 216 -5.26 12.67 12.51
C LEU A 216 -4.95 12.41 13.99
N LYS A 217 -5.09 13.47 14.80
CA LYS A 217 -4.80 13.39 16.24
C LYS A 217 -5.63 12.28 16.90
N HIS A 218 -5.00 11.51 17.78
CA HIS A 218 -5.60 10.41 18.56
C HIS A 218 -6.16 9.25 17.73
N LEU A 219 -5.82 9.18 16.42
CA LEU A 219 -6.24 8.08 15.58
C LEU A 219 -5.67 6.75 16.06
N LYS A 220 -4.38 6.71 16.39
CA LYS A 220 -3.72 5.52 16.95
C LYS A 220 -4.52 4.94 18.14
N GLN A 221 -4.85 5.78 19.11
CA GLN A 221 -5.61 5.38 20.31
C GLN A 221 -7.00 4.83 19.96
N LEU A 222 -7.66 5.43 18.96
CA LEU A 222 -8.96 4.96 18.49
C LEU A 222 -8.84 3.57 17.83
N VAL A 223 -7.81 3.36 17.00
CA VAL A 223 -7.55 2.07 16.36
C VAL A 223 -7.27 0.99 17.41
N GLU A 224 -6.40 1.26 18.38
CA GLU A 224 -6.11 0.35 19.50
C GLU A 224 -7.37 0.03 20.32
N TYR A 225 -8.23 1.01 20.54
CA TYR A 225 -9.48 0.83 21.26
C TYR A 225 -10.48 -0.07 20.52
N ILE A 226 -10.66 0.15 19.20
CA ILE A 226 -11.62 -0.61 18.39
C ILE A 226 -11.11 -2.04 18.12
N THR A 227 -9.82 -2.18 17.83
CA THR A 227 -9.27 -3.45 17.35
C THR A 227 -8.69 -4.32 18.44
N GLY A 228 -8.27 -3.72 19.55
CA GLY A 228 -7.50 -4.40 20.62
C GLY A 228 -6.08 -4.79 20.19
N MET A 229 -5.59 -4.27 19.06
CA MET A 229 -4.28 -4.58 18.52
C MET A 229 -3.31 -3.42 18.72
N ASP A 230 -2.05 -3.73 19.03
CA ASP A 230 -0.99 -2.73 19.09
C ASP A 230 -0.89 -1.98 17.77
N THR A 231 -0.75 -0.66 17.84
CA THR A 231 -0.76 0.20 16.64
C THR A 231 0.40 1.19 16.70
N ARG A 232 1.08 1.40 15.56
CA ARG A 232 2.06 2.47 15.39
C ARG A 232 1.81 3.29 14.14
N LEU A 233 2.38 4.49 14.09
CA LEU A 233 2.46 5.27 12.84
C LEU A 233 3.67 4.81 12.03
N GLY A 234 3.48 4.60 10.75
CA GLY A 234 4.50 4.28 9.77
C GLY A 234 4.92 5.53 9.01
N SER A 235 6.19 5.87 9.09
CA SER A 235 6.80 6.98 8.35
C SER A 235 7.96 6.46 7.53
N PRO A 236 8.16 6.93 6.30
CA PRO A 236 9.20 6.43 5.40
C PRO A 236 10.59 7.01 5.73
N ASN A 237 10.97 7.02 7.00
CA ASN A 237 12.20 7.66 7.50
C ASN A 237 13.39 6.68 7.65
N GLU A 238 13.13 5.39 7.80
CA GLU A 238 14.19 4.39 8.07
C GLU A 238 15.15 4.20 6.89
N HIS A 239 14.67 4.45 5.67
CA HIS A 239 15.43 4.28 4.43
C HIS A 239 15.94 5.57 3.82
N LEU A 240 15.70 6.72 4.47
CA LEU A 240 16.12 8.03 3.98
C LEU A 240 17.43 8.46 4.64
N ALA A 241 18.46 8.75 3.84
CA ALA A 241 19.72 9.28 4.30
C ALA A 241 19.70 10.82 4.32
N GLY A 242 20.03 11.43 5.46
CA GLY A 242 20.25 12.89 5.60
C GLY A 242 19.24 13.63 6.46
N ASN A 243 19.70 14.68 7.13
CA ASN A 243 18.95 15.44 8.13
C ASN A 243 17.93 16.44 7.55
N ASN A 244 17.88 16.65 6.24
CA ASN A 244 17.06 17.68 5.60
C ASN A 244 15.77 17.17 4.94
N LEU A 245 15.40 15.93 5.20
CA LEU A 245 14.27 15.27 4.53
C LEU A 245 13.00 15.20 5.39
N ILE A 246 12.82 16.13 6.33
CA ILE A 246 11.68 16.16 7.27
C ILE A 246 10.32 16.12 6.53
N GLU A 247 10.22 16.79 5.39
CA GLU A 247 8.98 16.79 4.61
C GLU A 247 8.70 15.42 3.98
N ILE A 248 9.72 14.75 3.45
CA ILE A 248 9.59 13.45 2.75
C ILE A 248 9.34 12.31 3.74
N SER A 249 9.80 12.43 5.00
CA SER A 249 9.52 11.46 6.06
C SER A 249 8.09 11.50 6.60
N ASN A 250 7.24 12.38 6.07
CA ASN A 250 5.84 12.41 6.42
C ASN A 250 5.10 11.17 5.84
N PRO A 251 4.20 10.52 6.60
CA PRO A 251 3.42 9.37 6.12
C PRO A 251 2.70 9.58 4.78
N THR A 252 2.37 10.81 4.42
CA THR A 252 1.78 11.17 3.12
C THR A 252 2.63 10.74 1.92
N TYR A 253 3.95 10.61 2.11
CA TYR A 253 4.88 10.25 1.04
C TYR A 253 5.31 8.77 1.06
N ALA A 254 4.70 7.94 1.91
CA ALA A 254 5.06 6.53 2.05
C ALA A 254 5.08 5.80 0.69
N THR A 255 4.01 5.88 -0.08
CA THR A 255 3.92 5.28 -1.42
C THR A 255 4.97 5.82 -2.38
N ALA A 256 5.18 7.15 -2.39
CA ALA A 256 6.15 7.76 -3.30
C ALA A 256 7.59 7.33 -2.99
N VAL A 257 7.96 7.27 -1.71
CA VAL A 257 9.28 6.77 -1.27
C VAL A 257 9.43 5.30 -1.62
N GLY A 258 8.42 4.47 -1.37
CA GLY A 258 8.44 3.05 -1.70
C GLY A 258 8.57 2.78 -3.20
N LEU A 259 7.92 3.57 -4.05
CA LEU A 259 8.09 3.48 -5.51
C LEU A 259 9.52 3.77 -5.94
N VAL A 260 10.18 4.77 -5.34
CA VAL A 260 11.59 5.07 -5.63
C VAL A 260 12.51 3.95 -5.15
N MET A 261 12.26 3.39 -3.97
CA MET A 261 13.02 2.24 -3.44
C MET A 261 12.89 1.02 -4.35
N ASN A 262 11.66 0.70 -4.76
CA ASN A 262 11.37 -0.43 -5.64
C ASN A 262 12.04 -0.27 -7.02
N ALA A 263 12.01 0.95 -7.57
CA ALA A 263 12.70 1.26 -8.83
C ALA A 263 14.22 1.09 -8.72
N ARG A 264 14.83 1.53 -7.61
CA ARG A 264 16.26 1.36 -7.35
C ARG A 264 16.65 -0.13 -7.27
N ASP A 265 15.90 -0.90 -6.51
CA ASP A 265 16.20 -2.31 -6.27
C ASP A 265 16.06 -3.13 -7.56
N ASN A 266 15.08 -2.82 -8.40
CA ASN A 266 14.96 -3.41 -9.73
C ASN A 266 16.11 -3.03 -10.66
N TYR A 267 16.61 -1.78 -10.59
CA TYR A 267 17.74 -1.33 -11.40
C TYR A 267 19.05 -2.02 -11.00
N VAL A 268 19.32 -2.15 -9.69
CA VAL A 268 20.51 -2.84 -9.17
C VAL A 268 20.48 -4.32 -9.54
N ASN A 269 19.34 -4.99 -9.43
CA ASN A 269 19.21 -6.40 -9.81
C ASN A 269 19.43 -6.63 -11.32
N ASP A 270 19.00 -5.70 -12.17
CA ASP A 270 19.25 -5.77 -13.62
C ASP A 270 20.75 -5.62 -13.94
N ASP A 271 21.48 -4.75 -13.24
CA ASP A 271 22.93 -4.55 -13.42
C ASP A 271 23.73 -5.77 -12.92
N GLU A 272 23.39 -6.35 -11.75
CA GLU A 272 24.05 -7.55 -11.22
C GLU A 272 23.84 -8.79 -12.12
N GLN A 273 22.69 -8.90 -12.79
CA GLN A 273 22.45 -9.98 -13.75
C GLN A 273 23.29 -9.80 -15.02
N LEU A 274 23.51 -8.58 -15.47
CA LEU A 274 24.38 -8.30 -16.62
C LEU A 274 25.86 -8.60 -16.32
N GLU A 275 26.31 -8.38 -15.09
CA GLU A 275 27.71 -8.70 -14.68
C GLU A 275 27.92 -10.21 -14.52
N SER A 276 26.91 -10.96 -14.04
CA SER A 276 27.03 -12.42 -13.87
C SER A 276 26.99 -13.21 -15.20
N GLU A 277 26.38 -12.65 -16.25
CA GLU A 277 26.36 -13.25 -17.60
C GLU A 277 27.68 -12.97 -18.38
N GLY A 278 28.50 -12.03 -17.91
CA GLY A 278 29.78 -11.67 -18.56
C GLY A 278 30.97 -12.60 -18.26
N ASP A 279 30.89 -13.44 -17.22
CA ASP A 279 32.02 -14.30 -16.78
C ASP A 279 32.01 -15.72 -17.38
N ASP A 280 31.01 -16.12 -18.15
CA ASP A 280 30.88 -17.47 -18.73
C ASP A 280 31.25 -17.56 -20.22
N GLU A 281 31.84 -16.50 -20.83
CA GLU A 281 32.33 -16.57 -22.22
C GLU A 281 33.80 -16.97 -22.30
N ASN A 282 34.06 -18.29 -22.21
CA ASN A 282 35.26 -18.92 -22.74
C ASN A 282 34.93 -20.23 -23.49
N GLU A 283 34.07 -20.16 -24.50
CA GLU A 283 34.05 -21.14 -25.59
C GLU A 283 34.12 -20.41 -26.95
N PRO A 284 34.94 -20.86 -27.91
CA PRO A 284 35.11 -20.16 -29.17
C PRO A 284 33.93 -20.38 -30.11
N VAL A 285 33.20 -19.31 -30.40
CA VAL A 285 32.12 -19.30 -31.40
C VAL A 285 32.64 -18.75 -32.71
N GLU A 286 32.42 -19.52 -33.78
CA GLU A 286 32.59 -19.07 -35.17
C GLU A 286 31.53 -18.00 -35.54
N PRO A 287 31.82 -17.07 -36.47
CA PRO A 287 30.99 -15.88 -36.67
C PRO A 287 29.91 -16.11 -37.73
N GLU A 288 28.63 -15.93 -37.38
CA GLU A 288 27.60 -15.57 -38.37
C GLU A 288 26.54 -14.59 -37.77
N GLY A 289 26.52 -13.36 -38.31
CA GLY A 289 25.37 -12.64 -38.88
C GLY A 289 24.34 -11.98 -38.00
N ASP A 290 24.47 -10.65 -37.88
CA ASP A 290 23.46 -9.62 -37.91
C ASP A 290 22.32 -9.55 -36.86
N GLY A 291 22.38 -8.50 -36.03
CA GLY A 291 21.33 -7.54 -35.80
C GLY A 291 20.20 -7.87 -34.84
N GLY A 292 20.27 -7.45 -33.58
CA GLY A 292 19.11 -7.23 -32.74
C GLY A 292 19.38 -7.49 -31.27
N VAL A 293 19.56 -6.43 -30.49
CA VAL A 293 19.69 -6.50 -29.04
C VAL A 293 18.34 -6.88 -28.44
N THR A 294 18.12 -8.15 -28.21
CA THR A 294 17.00 -8.64 -27.37
C THR A 294 17.48 -8.78 -25.94
N LYS A 295 17.00 -7.89 -25.05
CA LYS A 295 17.15 -8.05 -23.60
C LYS A 295 16.65 -9.45 -23.21
N GLN A 296 17.52 -10.27 -22.67
CA GLN A 296 17.11 -11.55 -22.08
C GLN A 296 16.36 -11.24 -20.78
N LYS A 297 15.12 -11.69 -20.70
CA LYS A 297 14.27 -11.54 -19.53
C LYS A 297 14.64 -12.58 -18.48
N SER A 298 14.67 -12.19 -17.21
CA SER A 298 14.87 -13.07 -16.05
C SER A 298 13.99 -14.33 -16.15
N ILE A 299 14.48 -15.46 -15.62
CA ILE A 299 13.73 -16.73 -15.56
C ILE A 299 12.38 -16.52 -14.87
N PHE A 300 12.35 -15.66 -13.86
CA PHE A 300 11.12 -15.30 -13.14
C PHE A 300 10.15 -14.48 -14.01
N GLU A 301 10.62 -13.52 -14.80
CA GLU A 301 9.79 -12.79 -15.77
C GLU A 301 9.26 -13.70 -16.87
N LYS A 302 10.09 -14.63 -17.39
CA LYS A 302 9.64 -15.63 -18.36
C LYS A 302 8.58 -16.56 -17.76
N PHE A 303 8.70 -16.89 -16.48
CA PHE A 303 7.71 -17.70 -15.77
C PHE A 303 6.41 -16.92 -15.53
N THR A 304 6.48 -15.67 -15.05
CA THR A 304 5.30 -14.81 -14.85
C THR A 304 4.61 -14.47 -16.17
N GLU A 305 5.35 -14.25 -17.27
CA GLU A 305 4.75 -14.07 -18.61
C GLU A 305 4.07 -15.35 -19.12
N LYS A 306 4.70 -16.51 -18.92
CA LYS A 306 4.09 -17.80 -19.28
C LYS A 306 2.83 -18.06 -18.44
N LEU A 307 2.85 -17.72 -17.16
CA LEU A 307 1.70 -17.87 -16.28
C LEU A 307 0.57 -16.89 -16.66
N LYS A 308 0.91 -15.64 -16.97
CA LYS A 308 -0.04 -14.66 -17.52
C LYS A 308 -0.70 -15.18 -18.79
N LYS A 309 0.12 -15.66 -19.72
CA LYS A 309 -0.36 -16.22 -20.99
C LYS A 309 -1.23 -17.46 -20.82
N PHE A 310 -0.85 -18.35 -19.90
CA PHE A 310 -1.64 -19.54 -19.57
C PHE A 310 -3.01 -19.18 -18.96
N LEU A 311 -3.05 -18.19 -18.07
CA LEU A 311 -4.30 -17.71 -17.47
C LEU A 311 -5.19 -17.00 -18.50
N GLU A 312 -4.62 -16.23 -19.43
CA GLU A 312 -5.34 -15.60 -20.53
C GLU A 312 -5.88 -16.60 -21.55
N ASP A 313 -5.17 -17.71 -21.81
CA ASP A 313 -5.60 -18.79 -22.71
C ASP A 313 -6.63 -19.73 -22.06
N ALA A 314 -6.68 -19.82 -20.73
CA ALA A 314 -7.67 -20.59 -20.00
C ALA A 314 -9.06 -19.90 -19.94
N GLU A 315 -9.13 -18.61 -20.29
CA GLU A 315 -10.38 -17.83 -20.38
C GLU A 315 -11.00 -17.77 -21.80
N LYS A 316 -10.37 -18.42 -22.78
CA LYS A 316 -10.94 -18.59 -24.14
C LYS A 316 -11.63 -19.93 -24.32
#